data_a191fa3e022cf23f07fd957fbe8b18e5
#
_entry.id   a191fa3e022cf23f07fd957fbe8b18e5
#
_cell.length_a   1.000
_cell.length_b   1.000
_cell.length_c   1.000
_cell.angle_alpha   90.00
_cell.angle_beta   90.00
_cell.angle_gamma   90.00
#
_symmetry.space_group_name_H-M   'P 1'
#
loop_
_entity.id
_entity.type
_entity.pdbx_description
1 polymer ?
#
loop_
_entity_poly.entity_id
_entity_poly.type
_entity_poly.pdbx_seq_one_letter_code
_entity_poly.pdbx_strand_id
1 'polypeptide(L)'
;MERNKAKQLVDECIALLSEEFAVIDDIALFNQEKVLDAFRKNAVQARHFAGSTGYGYDDAGRDTLSAVFADALGAESAVVSPMITAGTQALSLMLFGVLRPGDLFVSVSGKPYDTLSDVISGENCGSLKEFGVDFAKIDLKIDGLTPVFDYDAIKEILTSRKVKAVFVGRSRGYEWRSAISVEQIGEMIAFVKKISPETLVLVDNCYGEFVEKTEPTDVGADLIAGSLIKNIGGGIAPTGGYIAGKKQLVELVGRRLTAPSLGTEVGSYEGGYARFYQGLFLAPQVTKNALKSAFLFAKVYEKLGFDTLPRTGMRAYDIVTSIRMHGAKQLTDFCKAIQSVSPVDSNVIPVPWAMPGYQHDVIMAAGAFVQGSSIELSADAPIKEPYIVYVQGALTFEHAAIAVRETLRSVMP
;
A
#
# COMPACT_ATOMS: atom_id res chain seq x y z
N MET A 1 7.68 -1.48 31.98
CA MET A 1 6.59 -2.36 32.47
C MET A 1 7.11 -3.79 32.64
N GLU A 2 6.73 -4.48 33.72
CA GLU A 2 7.12 -5.88 33.95
C GLU A 2 6.51 -6.86 32.91
N ARG A 3 7.25 -7.93 32.58
CA ARG A 3 6.88 -8.90 31.53
C ARG A 3 5.49 -9.50 31.71
N ASN A 4 5.13 -9.90 32.94
CA ASN A 4 3.83 -10.51 33.24
C ASN A 4 2.67 -9.53 33.08
N LYS A 5 2.86 -8.27 33.51
CA LYS A 5 1.86 -7.19 33.34
C LYS A 5 1.64 -6.85 31.85
N ALA A 6 2.74 -6.78 31.08
CA ALA A 6 2.65 -6.55 29.64
C ALA A 6 1.89 -7.68 28.93
N LYS A 7 2.17 -8.94 29.33
CA LYS A 7 1.45 -10.11 28.79
C LYS A 7 -0.04 -10.04 29.11
N GLN A 8 -0.40 -9.81 30.36
CA GLN A 8 -1.81 -9.73 30.80
C GLN A 8 -2.56 -8.62 30.06
N LEU A 9 -1.99 -7.42 29.93
CA LEU A 9 -2.60 -6.31 29.23
C LEU A 9 -2.86 -6.63 27.74
N VAL A 10 -1.90 -7.28 27.07
CA VAL A 10 -2.06 -7.69 25.68
C VAL A 10 -3.16 -8.74 25.54
N ASP A 11 -3.18 -9.77 26.41
CA ASP A 11 -4.18 -10.83 26.38
C ASP A 11 -5.60 -10.25 26.64
N GLU A 12 -5.75 -9.30 27.57
CA GLU A 12 -7.00 -8.56 27.79
C GLU A 12 -7.44 -7.76 26.56
N CYS A 13 -6.51 -7.06 25.90
CA CYS A 13 -6.83 -6.28 24.70
C CYS A 13 -7.21 -7.17 23.51
N ILE A 14 -6.59 -8.33 23.35
CA ILE A 14 -6.99 -9.33 22.34
C ILE A 14 -8.43 -9.78 22.56
N ALA A 15 -8.81 -10.07 23.80
CA ALA A 15 -10.18 -10.47 24.13
C ALA A 15 -11.21 -9.35 23.84
N LEU A 16 -10.84 -8.09 24.07
CA LEU A 16 -11.70 -6.93 23.80
C LEU A 16 -11.87 -6.65 22.29
N LEU A 17 -10.99 -7.14 21.45
CA LEU A 17 -11.02 -6.94 19.99
C LEU A 17 -11.72 -8.06 19.23
N SER A 18 -12.47 -8.93 19.91
CA SER A 18 -13.10 -10.10 19.30
C SER A 18 -14.08 -9.74 18.16
N GLU A 19 -14.82 -8.65 18.28
CA GLU A 19 -15.77 -8.20 17.27
C GLU A 19 -15.05 -7.62 16.05
N GLU A 20 -14.06 -6.76 16.26
CA GLU A 20 -13.23 -6.21 15.18
C GLU A 20 -12.49 -7.32 14.44
N PHE A 21 -11.97 -8.30 15.18
CA PHE A 21 -11.28 -9.45 14.58
C PHE A 21 -12.20 -10.34 13.76
N ALA A 22 -13.46 -10.52 14.19
CA ALA A 22 -14.44 -11.28 13.43
C ALA A 22 -14.76 -10.61 12.08
N VAL A 23 -14.87 -9.28 12.04
CA VAL A 23 -15.05 -8.51 10.79
C VAL A 23 -13.83 -8.68 9.87
N ILE A 24 -12.62 -8.61 10.42
CA ILE A 24 -11.39 -8.79 9.65
C ILE A 24 -11.29 -10.22 9.10
N ASP A 25 -11.68 -11.23 9.88
CA ASP A 25 -11.71 -12.64 9.45
C ASP A 25 -12.70 -12.85 8.29
N ASP A 26 -13.89 -12.23 8.33
CA ASP A 26 -14.88 -12.30 7.25
C ASP A 26 -14.38 -11.63 5.96
N ILE A 27 -13.71 -10.47 6.06
CA ILE A 27 -13.07 -9.81 4.92
C ILE A 27 -11.99 -10.71 4.31
N ALA A 28 -11.17 -11.33 5.14
CA ALA A 28 -10.09 -12.21 4.69
C ALA A 28 -10.63 -13.47 4.01
N LEU A 29 -11.70 -14.06 4.54
CA LEU A 29 -12.37 -15.23 3.93
C LEU A 29 -12.90 -14.86 2.54
N PHE A 30 -13.62 -13.75 2.42
CA PHE A 30 -14.14 -13.27 1.14
C PHE A 30 -13.02 -13.07 0.10
N ASN A 31 -11.95 -12.39 0.49
CA ASN A 31 -10.81 -12.16 -0.41
C ASN A 31 -10.06 -13.46 -0.75
N GLN A 32 -9.99 -14.43 0.17
CA GLN A 32 -9.40 -15.73 -0.10
C GLN A 32 -10.21 -16.52 -1.12
N GLU A 33 -11.55 -16.49 -1.06
CA GLU A 33 -12.44 -17.08 -2.06
C GLU A 33 -12.22 -16.41 -3.42
N LYS A 34 -12.20 -15.06 -3.47
CA LYS A 34 -11.95 -14.28 -4.68
C LYS A 34 -10.60 -14.64 -5.33
N VAL A 35 -9.53 -14.74 -4.54
CA VAL A 35 -8.22 -15.15 -5.04
C VAL A 35 -8.25 -16.60 -5.55
N LEU A 36 -8.84 -17.52 -4.81
CA LEU A 36 -8.92 -18.94 -5.21
C LEU A 36 -9.72 -19.09 -6.51
N ASP A 37 -10.80 -18.33 -6.69
CA ASP A 37 -11.59 -18.34 -7.91
C ASP A 37 -10.81 -17.78 -9.11
N ALA A 38 -9.98 -16.75 -8.90
CA ALA A 38 -9.07 -16.25 -9.92
C ALA A 38 -8.06 -17.32 -10.36
N PHE A 39 -7.50 -18.09 -9.41
CA PHE A 39 -6.62 -19.24 -9.74
C PHE A 39 -7.34 -20.33 -10.55
N ARG A 40 -8.56 -20.68 -10.17
CA ARG A 40 -9.38 -21.69 -10.86
C ARG A 40 -9.76 -21.23 -12.25
N LYS A 41 -10.24 -20.01 -12.40
CA LYS A 41 -10.66 -19.42 -13.67
C LYS A 41 -9.51 -19.42 -14.69
N ASN A 42 -8.29 -19.13 -14.24
CA ASN A 42 -7.09 -19.10 -15.07
C ASN A 42 -6.36 -20.46 -15.14
N ALA A 43 -6.97 -21.53 -14.63
CA ALA A 43 -6.45 -22.90 -14.68
C ALA A 43 -4.97 -22.98 -14.28
N VAL A 44 -4.59 -22.34 -13.17
CA VAL A 44 -3.19 -22.30 -12.70
C VAL A 44 -2.64 -23.71 -12.49
N GLN A 45 -1.46 -23.98 -13.09
CA GLN A 45 -0.79 -25.29 -13.09
C GLN A 45 0.67 -25.11 -12.68
N ALA A 46 1.31 -26.18 -12.24
CA ALA A 46 2.73 -26.16 -11.84
C ALA A 46 3.68 -25.65 -12.94
N ARG A 47 3.36 -25.83 -14.21
CA ARG A 47 4.14 -25.30 -15.36
C ARG A 47 4.23 -23.77 -15.36
N HIS A 48 3.23 -23.06 -14.80
CA HIS A 48 3.21 -21.61 -14.71
C HIS A 48 4.20 -21.06 -13.67
N PHE A 49 4.80 -21.95 -12.88
CA PHE A 49 5.81 -21.55 -11.89
C PHE A 49 7.23 -21.47 -12.47
N ALA A 50 7.45 -22.06 -13.66
CA ALA A 50 8.72 -22.01 -14.33
C ALA A 50 9.07 -20.60 -14.79
N GLY A 51 10.36 -20.31 -14.82
CA GLY A 51 10.88 -19.08 -15.43
C GLY A 51 11.14 -19.23 -16.93
N SER A 52 11.46 -18.11 -17.56
CA SER A 52 11.85 -18.02 -18.97
C SER A 52 13.12 -17.21 -19.13
N THR A 53 13.77 -17.31 -20.29
CA THR A 53 15.01 -16.61 -20.63
C THR A 53 14.89 -15.87 -21.96
N GLY A 54 15.85 -15.01 -22.25
CA GLY A 54 15.88 -14.24 -23.50
C GLY A 54 14.70 -13.24 -23.57
N TYR A 55 13.99 -13.24 -24.68
CA TYR A 55 12.82 -12.36 -24.84
C TYR A 55 11.63 -12.81 -23.99
N GLY A 56 11.51 -14.09 -23.65
CA GLY A 56 10.37 -14.63 -22.91
C GLY A 56 9.05 -14.53 -23.68
N TYR A 57 9.07 -14.75 -25.02
CA TYR A 57 7.83 -14.87 -25.80
C TYR A 57 7.02 -16.05 -25.28
N ASP A 58 5.69 -15.89 -25.26
CA ASP A 58 4.73 -16.91 -24.79
C ASP A 58 5.04 -17.44 -23.38
N ASP A 59 5.55 -16.56 -22.48
CA ASP A 59 5.82 -16.91 -21.09
C ASP A 59 4.49 -17.16 -20.34
N ALA A 60 4.07 -18.43 -20.34
CA ALA A 60 2.81 -18.84 -19.72
C ALA A 60 2.74 -18.50 -18.22
N GLY A 61 3.89 -18.45 -17.51
CA GLY A 61 3.95 -18.07 -16.10
C GLY A 61 3.63 -16.61 -15.88
N ARG A 62 4.26 -15.71 -16.63
CA ARG A 62 4.03 -14.26 -16.61
C ARG A 62 2.61 -13.91 -17.01
N ASP A 63 2.14 -14.48 -18.13
CA ASP A 63 0.86 -14.10 -18.71
C ASP A 63 -0.31 -14.58 -17.84
N THR A 64 -0.24 -15.81 -17.35
CA THR A 64 -1.23 -16.34 -16.40
C THR A 64 -1.18 -15.60 -15.06
N LEU A 65 0.01 -15.23 -14.54
CA LEU A 65 0.11 -14.44 -13.32
C LEU A 65 -0.62 -13.10 -13.45
N SER A 66 -0.41 -12.40 -14.57
CA SER A 66 -1.10 -11.13 -14.86
C SER A 66 -2.62 -11.29 -14.93
N ALA A 67 -3.10 -12.37 -15.56
CA ALA A 67 -4.54 -12.66 -15.62
C ALA A 67 -5.14 -12.99 -14.25
N VAL A 68 -4.44 -13.76 -13.40
CA VAL A 68 -4.87 -14.06 -12.02
C VAL A 68 -4.96 -12.79 -11.17
N PHE A 69 -3.97 -11.89 -11.29
CA PHE A 69 -4.01 -10.60 -10.59
C PHE A 69 -5.16 -9.72 -11.07
N ALA A 70 -5.40 -9.66 -12.38
CA ALA A 70 -6.54 -8.91 -12.92
C ALA A 70 -7.87 -9.39 -12.31
N ASP A 71 -8.10 -10.71 -12.31
CA ASP A 71 -9.32 -11.29 -11.73
C ASP A 71 -9.42 -11.07 -10.22
N ALA A 72 -8.33 -11.25 -9.48
CA ALA A 72 -8.30 -11.05 -8.02
C ALA A 72 -8.54 -9.59 -7.61
N LEU A 73 -8.21 -8.64 -8.48
CA LEU A 73 -8.38 -7.20 -8.26
C LEU A 73 -9.62 -6.61 -8.97
N GLY A 74 -10.49 -7.43 -9.58
CA GLY A 74 -11.68 -6.94 -10.28
C GLY A 74 -11.36 -6.08 -11.51
N ALA A 75 -10.24 -6.32 -12.17
CA ALA A 75 -9.77 -5.56 -13.32
C ALA A 75 -9.96 -6.29 -14.65
N GLU A 76 -10.05 -5.55 -15.77
CA GLU A 76 -10.11 -6.14 -17.11
C GLU A 76 -8.77 -6.78 -17.52
N SER A 77 -7.66 -6.22 -17.05
CA SER A 77 -6.30 -6.66 -17.35
C SER A 77 -5.32 -6.19 -16.29
N ALA A 78 -4.14 -6.81 -16.22
CA ALA A 78 -3.04 -6.37 -15.39
C ALA A 78 -1.69 -6.58 -16.07
N VAL A 79 -0.70 -5.77 -15.66
CA VAL A 79 0.73 -6.04 -15.84
C VAL A 79 1.30 -6.32 -14.46
N VAL A 80 1.85 -7.53 -14.29
CA VAL A 80 2.53 -7.95 -13.06
C VAL A 80 3.93 -8.39 -13.42
N SER A 81 4.95 -7.75 -12.84
CA SER A 81 6.31 -8.04 -13.23
C SER A 81 7.30 -7.92 -12.08
N PRO A 82 8.18 -8.92 -11.90
CA PRO A 82 9.33 -8.79 -11.02
C PRO A 82 10.33 -7.70 -11.49
N MET A 83 10.27 -7.28 -12.73
CA MET A 83 11.12 -6.21 -13.30
C MET A 83 10.64 -4.80 -12.92
N ILE A 84 9.45 -4.66 -12.34
CA ILE A 84 9.00 -3.41 -11.73
C ILE A 84 9.62 -3.35 -10.34
N THR A 85 10.74 -2.66 -10.19
CA THR A 85 11.64 -2.75 -9.03
C THR A 85 11.09 -2.15 -7.75
N ALA A 86 10.06 -1.30 -7.83
CA ALA A 86 9.47 -0.62 -6.67
C ALA A 86 8.03 -0.17 -6.95
N GLY A 87 7.26 0.11 -5.90
CA GLY A 87 5.94 0.74 -6.01
C GLY A 87 6.00 2.08 -6.73
N THR A 88 7.02 2.90 -6.44
CA THR A 88 7.25 4.17 -7.15
C THR A 88 7.41 3.97 -8.66
N GLN A 89 8.09 2.90 -9.09
CA GLN A 89 8.19 2.59 -10.52
C GLN A 89 6.85 2.14 -11.11
N ALA A 90 6.04 1.35 -10.38
CA ALA A 90 4.70 0.98 -10.83
C ALA A 90 3.82 2.22 -11.05
N LEU A 91 3.84 3.16 -10.11
CA LEU A 91 3.13 4.44 -10.23
C LEU A 91 3.68 5.30 -11.38
N SER A 92 5.00 5.37 -11.54
CA SER A 92 5.65 6.06 -12.65
C SER A 92 5.21 5.47 -13.99
N LEU A 93 5.24 4.15 -14.15
CA LEU A 93 4.78 3.46 -15.36
C LEU A 93 3.30 3.75 -15.65
N MET A 94 2.44 3.74 -14.62
CA MET A 94 1.03 4.09 -14.74
C MET A 94 0.85 5.52 -15.28
N LEU A 95 1.52 6.50 -14.69
CA LEU A 95 1.44 7.90 -15.08
C LEU A 95 1.99 8.14 -16.49
N PHE A 96 3.23 7.74 -16.76
CA PHE A 96 3.86 7.89 -18.09
C PHE A 96 3.19 7.04 -19.18
N GLY A 97 2.51 5.97 -18.80
CA GLY A 97 1.73 5.15 -19.71
C GLY A 97 0.56 5.92 -20.34
N VAL A 98 -0.15 6.70 -19.55
CA VAL A 98 -1.42 7.33 -19.96
C VAL A 98 -1.33 8.85 -20.19
N LEU A 99 -0.34 9.54 -19.62
CA LEU A 99 -0.15 10.98 -19.78
C LEU A 99 0.74 11.31 -20.97
N ARG A 100 0.48 12.48 -21.61
CA ARG A 100 1.21 12.99 -22.76
C ARG A 100 1.54 14.47 -22.56
N PRO A 101 2.53 15.03 -23.28
CA PRO A 101 2.81 16.46 -23.26
C PRO A 101 1.55 17.31 -23.50
N GLY A 102 1.32 18.30 -22.64
CA GLY A 102 0.13 19.15 -22.65
C GLY A 102 -1.04 18.62 -21.82
N ASP A 103 -0.97 17.40 -21.29
CA ASP A 103 -1.98 16.88 -20.35
C ASP A 103 -1.82 17.53 -18.96
N LEU A 104 -2.95 17.70 -18.28
CA LEU A 104 -3.01 18.01 -16.85
C LEU A 104 -3.46 16.79 -16.07
N PHE A 105 -2.73 16.40 -15.02
CA PHE A 105 -3.25 15.51 -14.02
C PHE A 105 -3.34 16.19 -12.65
N VAL A 106 -4.32 15.77 -11.83
CA VAL A 106 -4.66 16.40 -10.56
C VAL A 106 -4.68 15.36 -9.45
N SER A 107 -3.83 15.50 -8.43
CA SER A 107 -4.02 14.74 -7.20
C SER A 107 -5.17 15.35 -6.40
N VAL A 108 -6.19 14.53 -6.13
CA VAL A 108 -7.37 14.94 -5.34
C VAL A 108 -7.33 14.45 -3.90
N SER A 109 -6.25 13.81 -3.51
CA SER A 109 -5.96 13.33 -2.16
C SER A 109 -4.79 14.04 -1.49
N GLY A 110 -4.48 15.28 -1.91
CA GLY A 110 -3.35 16.05 -1.41
C GLY A 110 -2.04 15.72 -2.12
N LYS A 111 -0.93 15.94 -1.43
CA LYS A 111 0.41 15.65 -1.97
C LYS A 111 0.59 14.15 -2.16
N PRO A 112 0.99 13.67 -3.35
CA PRO A 112 1.40 12.28 -3.54
C PRO A 112 2.57 11.91 -2.64
N TYR A 113 2.76 10.60 -2.43
CA TYR A 113 3.85 10.09 -1.61
C TYR A 113 5.22 10.67 -2.02
N ASP A 114 6.09 10.93 -1.04
CA ASP A 114 7.31 11.73 -1.25
C ASP A 114 8.20 11.22 -2.40
N THR A 115 8.37 9.90 -2.55
CA THR A 115 9.17 9.34 -3.65
C THR A 115 8.56 9.57 -5.05
N LEU A 116 7.26 9.90 -5.13
CA LEU A 116 6.61 10.25 -6.39
C LEU A 116 6.80 11.72 -6.76
N SER A 117 7.25 12.55 -5.84
CA SER A 117 7.43 13.99 -6.08
C SER A 117 8.42 14.26 -7.21
N ASP A 118 9.54 13.53 -7.25
CA ASP A 118 10.55 13.68 -8.31
C ASP A 118 10.07 13.11 -9.65
N VAL A 119 9.26 12.05 -9.64
CA VAL A 119 8.61 11.53 -10.84
C VAL A 119 7.68 12.58 -11.46
N ILE A 120 7.00 13.36 -10.62
CA ILE A 120 6.05 14.39 -11.05
C ILE A 120 6.77 15.66 -11.50
N SER A 121 7.65 16.21 -10.67
CA SER A 121 8.18 17.56 -10.82
C SER A 121 9.67 17.75 -10.49
N GLY A 122 10.43 16.65 -10.36
CA GLY A 122 11.88 16.71 -10.17
C GLY A 122 12.57 17.43 -11.32
N GLU A 123 13.71 18.05 -11.04
CA GLU A 123 14.50 18.78 -12.04
C GLU A 123 15.68 17.92 -12.51
N ASN A 124 15.96 17.93 -13.82
CA ASN A 124 17.05 17.17 -14.47
C ASN A 124 16.99 15.65 -14.23
N CYS A 125 15.79 15.08 -14.08
CA CYS A 125 15.60 13.66 -13.80
C CYS A 125 14.59 12.96 -14.74
N GLY A 126 14.08 13.64 -15.75
CA GLY A 126 13.06 13.10 -16.67
C GLY A 126 11.67 13.04 -16.04
N SER A 127 11.30 14.04 -15.26
CA SER A 127 10.00 14.13 -14.61
C SER A 127 8.87 14.37 -15.60
N LEU A 128 7.62 14.14 -15.20
CA LEU A 128 6.43 14.47 -15.99
C LEU A 128 6.41 15.95 -16.39
N LYS A 129 6.80 16.85 -15.48
CA LYS A 129 6.92 18.29 -15.76
C LYS A 129 7.90 18.59 -16.89
N GLU A 130 9.06 17.92 -16.91
CA GLU A 130 10.05 18.10 -17.98
C GLU A 130 9.57 17.55 -19.32
N PHE A 131 8.67 16.57 -19.31
CA PHE A 131 7.97 16.07 -20.50
C PHE A 131 6.71 16.89 -20.85
N GLY A 132 6.51 18.06 -20.22
CA GLY A 132 5.41 18.96 -20.54
C GLY A 132 4.04 18.52 -20.03
N VAL A 133 3.99 17.72 -18.98
CA VAL A 133 2.77 17.36 -18.27
C VAL A 133 2.57 18.30 -17.08
N ASP A 134 1.42 18.96 -17.02
CA ASP A 134 1.03 19.81 -15.91
C ASP A 134 0.53 18.99 -14.71
N PHE A 135 0.82 19.49 -13.51
CA PHE A 135 0.35 18.93 -12.26
C PHE A 135 -0.35 19.95 -11.39
N ALA A 136 -1.44 19.55 -10.76
CA ALA A 136 -2.10 20.31 -9.69
C ALA A 136 -2.47 19.36 -8.54
N LYS A 137 -2.66 19.91 -7.34
CA LYS A 137 -3.17 19.15 -6.19
C LYS A 137 -4.35 19.85 -5.55
N ILE A 138 -5.25 19.06 -5.01
CA ILE A 138 -6.36 19.46 -4.15
C ILE A 138 -6.18 18.69 -2.85
N ASP A 139 -6.07 19.41 -1.74
CA ASP A 139 -5.92 18.80 -0.43
C ASP A 139 -7.27 18.26 0.07
N LEU A 140 -7.23 17.19 0.84
CA LEU A 140 -8.43 16.64 1.49
C LEU A 140 -8.91 17.59 2.59
N LYS A 141 -10.23 17.72 2.74
CA LYS A 141 -10.84 18.23 3.96
C LYS A 141 -10.85 17.11 5.01
N ILE A 142 -10.74 17.46 6.29
CA ILE A 142 -10.75 16.49 7.38
C ILE A 142 -11.95 16.78 8.27
N ASP A 143 -12.87 15.82 8.37
CA ASP A 143 -13.97 15.83 9.32
C ASP A 143 -13.64 14.89 10.48
N GLY A 144 -13.24 15.46 11.61
CA GLY A 144 -12.68 14.70 12.73
C GLY A 144 -11.39 13.99 12.36
N LEU A 145 -11.46 12.72 11.99
CA LEU A 145 -10.34 11.89 11.51
C LEU A 145 -10.60 11.30 10.12
N THR A 146 -11.77 11.57 9.56
CA THR A 146 -12.21 11.06 8.25
C THR A 146 -11.77 12.02 7.15
N PRO A 147 -11.03 11.54 6.15
CA PRO A 147 -10.72 12.34 4.97
C PRO A 147 -11.99 12.51 4.12
N VAL A 148 -12.18 13.72 3.58
CA VAL A 148 -13.28 14.06 2.69
C VAL A 148 -12.72 14.76 1.46
N PHE A 149 -13.10 14.32 0.27
CA PHE A 149 -12.70 14.98 -0.97
C PHE A 149 -13.31 16.38 -1.05
N ASP A 150 -12.52 17.37 -1.50
CA ASP A 150 -13.02 18.71 -1.77
C ASP A 150 -13.76 18.75 -3.12
N TYR A 151 -15.02 18.35 -3.11
CA TYR A 151 -15.85 18.27 -4.31
C TYR A 151 -16.04 19.62 -5.02
N ASP A 152 -15.99 20.74 -4.30
CA ASP A 152 -16.10 22.08 -4.90
C ASP A 152 -14.83 22.41 -5.69
N ALA A 153 -13.66 22.20 -5.12
CA ALA A 153 -12.39 22.41 -5.81
C ALA A 153 -12.20 21.42 -6.99
N ILE A 154 -12.62 20.16 -6.83
CA ILE A 154 -12.63 19.17 -7.92
C ILE A 154 -13.53 19.64 -9.06
N LYS A 155 -14.74 20.11 -8.77
CA LYS A 155 -15.65 20.65 -9.79
C LYS A 155 -15.07 21.85 -10.50
N GLU A 156 -14.50 22.80 -9.75
CA GLU A 156 -13.90 24.01 -10.30
C GLU A 156 -12.80 23.67 -11.33
N ILE A 157 -11.85 22.79 -10.96
CA ILE A 157 -10.75 22.45 -11.87
C ILE A 157 -11.23 21.65 -13.10
N LEU A 158 -12.19 20.74 -12.94
CA LEU A 158 -12.74 19.95 -14.03
C LEU A 158 -13.57 20.78 -15.02
N THR A 159 -14.18 21.88 -14.56
CA THR A 159 -14.98 22.77 -15.43
C THR A 159 -14.15 23.88 -16.06
N SER A 160 -13.05 24.29 -15.42
CA SER A 160 -12.19 25.39 -15.90
C SER A 160 -11.03 24.91 -16.78
N ARG A 161 -10.60 23.67 -16.67
CA ARG A 161 -9.45 23.09 -17.38
C ARG A 161 -9.77 21.67 -17.91
N LYS A 162 -9.16 21.31 -19.03
CA LYS A 162 -9.20 19.92 -19.50
C LYS A 162 -8.27 19.06 -18.65
N VAL A 163 -8.82 18.30 -17.70
CA VAL A 163 -8.09 17.38 -16.85
C VAL A 163 -8.02 16.00 -17.52
N LYS A 164 -6.82 15.50 -17.79
CA LYS A 164 -6.61 14.17 -18.36
C LYS A 164 -6.83 13.06 -17.35
N ALA A 165 -6.33 13.26 -16.13
CA ALA A 165 -6.47 12.27 -15.07
C ALA A 165 -6.58 12.93 -13.70
N VAL A 166 -7.37 12.32 -12.80
CA VAL A 166 -7.30 12.53 -11.35
C VAL A 166 -6.53 11.37 -10.72
N PHE A 167 -5.79 11.66 -9.66
CA PHE A 167 -4.97 10.71 -8.93
C PHE A 167 -5.39 10.67 -7.46
N VAL A 168 -5.49 9.48 -6.90
CA VAL A 168 -5.81 9.23 -5.49
C VAL A 168 -4.71 8.39 -4.86
N GLY A 169 -4.06 8.90 -3.83
CA GLY A 169 -3.28 8.09 -2.90
C GLY A 169 -4.20 7.57 -1.80
N ARG A 170 -4.44 6.27 -1.75
CA ARG A 170 -5.38 5.66 -0.81
C ARG A 170 -4.88 5.70 0.63
N SER A 171 -3.62 5.34 0.84
CA SER A 171 -2.99 5.36 2.16
C SER A 171 -2.79 6.78 2.67
N ARG A 172 -2.73 6.92 3.99
CA ARG A 172 -2.53 8.22 4.66
C ARG A 172 -1.07 8.67 4.76
N GLY A 173 -0.10 7.80 4.44
CA GLY A 173 1.31 8.11 4.67
C GLY A 173 1.55 8.51 6.13
N TYR A 174 2.22 9.65 6.36
CA TYR A 174 2.47 10.21 7.70
C TYR A 174 1.41 11.22 8.18
N GLU A 175 0.22 11.22 7.59
CA GLU A 175 -0.85 12.11 8.03
C GLU A 175 -1.67 11.51 9.18
N TRP A 176 -2.14 12.39 10.08
CA TRP A 176 -2.99 12.01 11.21
C TRP A 176 -4.46 12.00 10.82
N ARG A 177 -4.85 11.07 9.97
CA ARG A 177 -6.22 10.81 9.50
C ARG A 177 -6.40 9.35 9.17
N SER A 178 -7.63 8.91 8.91
CA SER A 178 -7.88 7.59 8.31
C SER A 178 -7.37 7.54 6.87
N ALA A 179 -7.09 6.34 6.36
CA ALA A 179 -6.94 6.10 4.94
C ALA A 179 -8.29 6.25 4.23
N ILE A 180 -8.27 6.36 2.90
CA ILE A 180 -9.49 6.54 2.09
C ILE A 180 -10.10 5.16 1.80
N SER A 181 -11.41 5.01 2.06
CA SER A 181 -12.14 3.78 1.76
C SER A 181 -12.44 3.62 0.27
N VAL A 182 -12.70 2.38 -0.16
CA VAL A 182 -13.15 2.11 -1.53
C VAL A 182 -14.48 2.78 -1.84
N GLU A 183 -15.38 2.85 -0.84
CA GLU A 183 -16.67 3.56 -0.96
C GLU A 183 -16.45 5.05 -1.29
N GLN A 184 -15.59 5.75 -0.52
CA GLN A 184 -15.27 7.16 -0.78
C GLN A 184 -14.62 7.36 -2.17
N ILE A 185 -13.77 6.43 -2.60
CA ILE A 185 -13.20 6.45 -3.96
C ILE A 185 -14.31 6.31 -4.99
N GLY A 186 -15.25 5.39 -4.80
CA GLY A 186 -16.39 5.19 -5.70
C GLY A 186 -17.29 6.42 -5.82
N GLU A 187 -17.59 7.08 -4.72
CA GLU A 187 -18.35 8.35 -4.72
C GLU A 187 -17.61 9.45 -5.50
N MET A 188 -16.31 9.58 -5.26
CA MET A 188 -15.46 10.54 -5.99
C MET A 188 -15.40 10.22 -7.48
N ILE A 189 -15.25 8.95 -7.87
CA ILE A 189 -15.28 8.52 -9.26
C ILE A 189 -16.61 8.91 -9.91
N ALA A 190 -17.74 8.58 -9.29
CA ALA A 190 -19.07 8.92 -9.80
C ALA A 190 -19.22 10.44 -10.01
N PHE A 191 -18.71 11.23 -9.07
CA PHE A 191 -18.73 12.69 -9.16
C PHE A 191 -17.87 13.20 -10.33
N VAL A 192 -16.62 12.73 -10.46
CA VAL A 192 -15.72 13.11 -11.56
C VAL A 192 -16.30 12.72 -12.90
N LYS A 193 -16.79 11.48 -13.05
CA LYS A 193 -17.34 10.99 -14.32
C LYS A 193 -18.63 11.69 -14.74
N LYS A 194 -19.40 12.19 -13.80
CA LYS A 194 -20.59 13.03 -14.08
C LYS A 194 -20.23 14.38 -14.70
N ILE A 195 -19.08 14.96 -14.33
CA ILE A 195 -18.64 16.28 -14.83
C ILE A 195 -17.79 16.11 -16.09
N SER A 196 -16.86 15.16 -16.07
CA SER A 196 -15.90 14.91 -17.15
C SER A 196 -15.73 13.40 -17.36
N PRO A 197 -16.58 12.75 -18.18
CA PRO A 197 -16.57 11.30 -18.38
C PRO A 197 -15.22 10.76 -18.89
N GLU A 198 -14.48 11.58 -19.65
CA GLU A 198 -13.19 11.22 -20.25
C GLU A 198 -12.00 11.32 -19.27
N THR A 199 -12.16 11.99 -18.14
CA THR A 199 -11.10 12.12 -17.14
C THR A 199 -10.83 10.75 -16.52
N LEU A 200 -9.59 10.28 -16.61
CA LEU A 200 -9.16 9.01 -16.01
C LEU A 200 -9.08 9.13 -14.48
N VAL A 201 -9.36 8.04 -13.79
CA VAL A 201 -9.16 7.93 -12.34
C VAL A 201 -8.08 6.89 -12.06
N LEU A 202 -6.96 7.34 -11.51
CA LEU A 202 -5.77 6.56 -11.22
C LEU A 202 -5.59 6.46 -9.70
N VAL A 203 -5.36 5.25 -9.17
CA VAL A 203 -5.27 5.04 -7.73
C VAL A 203 -3.94 4.37 -7.36
N ASP A 204 -3.18 4.99 -6.45
CA ASP A 204 -2.15 4.30 -5.69
C ASP A 204 -2.84 3.47 -4.61
N ASN A 205 -2.87 2.15 -4.82
CA ASN A 205 -3.56 1.20 -3.95
C ASN A 205 -2.65 0.57 -2.88
N CYS A 206 -1.39 1.03 -2.79
CA CYS A 206 -0.45 0.53 -1.77
C CYS A 206 -1.06 0.58 -0.37
N TYR A 207 -0.91 -0.49 0.40
CA TYR A 207 -1.48 -0.73 1.74
C TYR A 207 -2.99 -0.95 1.80
N GLY A 208 -3.71 -0.81 0.67
CA GLY A 208 -5.15 -0.98 0.60
C GLY A 208 -5.60 -2.34 0.08
N GLU A 209 -4.73 -3.09 -0.57
CA GLU A 209 -5.08 -4.37 -1.20
C GLU A 209 -5.59 -5.37 -0.14
N PHE A 210 -6.76 -5.93 -0.38
CA PHE A 210 -7.46 -6.90 0.48
C PHE A 210 -7.80 -6.40 1.90
N VAL A 211 -7.76 -5.10 2.14
CA VAL A 211 -8.20 -4.47 3.40
C VAL A 211 -9.72 -4.39 3.46
N GLU A 212 -10.37 -4.30 2.32
CA GLU A 212 -11.82 -4.33 2.13
C GLU A 212 -12.21 -5.50 1.21
N LYS A 213 -13.50 -5.80 1.08
CA LYS A 213 -13.99 -6.86 0.17
C LYS A 213 -13.88 -6.45 -1.30
N THR A 214 -13.92 -5.16 -1.57
CA THR A 214 -13.84 -4.55 -2.91
C THR A 214 -12.52 -3.79 -3.08
N GLU A 215 -12.09 -3.70 -4.34
CA GLU A 215 -10.93 -2.89 -4.74
C GLU A 215 -11.38 -1.63 -5.49
N PRO A 216 -10.55 -0.61 -5.65
CA PRO A 216 -10.95 0.60 -6.38
C PRO A 216 -11.39 0.35 -7.83
N THR A 217 -10.93 -0.71 -8.46
CA THR A 217 -11.38 -1.18 -9.78
C THR A 217 -12.84 -1.60 -9.80
N ASP A 218 -13.33 -2.24 -8.72
CA ASP A 218 -14.74 -2.66 -8.59
C ASP A 218 -15.70 -1.46 -8.55
N VAL A 219 -15.21 -0.28 -8.16
CA VAL A 219 -16.00 0.97 -8.09
C VAL A 219 -15.68 1.95 -9.21
N GLY A 220 -14.91 1.51 -10.23
CA GLY A 220 -14.73 2.23 -11.48
C GLY A 220 -13.41 2.98 -11.63
N ALA A 221 -12.38 2.74 -10.80
CA ALA A 221 -11.04 3.23 -11.07
C ALA A 221 -10.53 2.72 -12.42
N ASP A 222 -9.98 3.62 -13.24
CA ASP A 222 -9.49 3.28 -14.56
C ASP A 222 -8.18 2.47 -14.50
N LEU A 223 -7.29 2.80 -13.57
CA LEU A 223 -6.10 2.03 -13.23
C LEU A 223 -5.81 2.10 -11.74
N ILE A 224 -5.30 1.01 -11.20
CA ILE A 224 -4.68 0.93 -9.88
C ILE A 224 -3.26 0.43 -10.01
N ALA A 225 -2.39 0.81 -9.10
CA ALA A 225 -1.00 0.34 -9.07
C ALA A 225 -0.51 0.13 -7.64
N GLY A 226 0.46 -0.77 -7.48
CA GLY A 226 1.07 -1.04 -6.19
C GLY A 226 2.32 -1.92 -6.28
N SER A 227 2.82 -2.28 -5.12
CA SER A 227 4.06 -3.04 -4.94
C SER A 227 3.79 -4.46 -4.48
N LEU A 228 4.50 -5.44 -5.07
CA LEU A 228 4.41 -6.84 -4.66
C LEU A 228 5.15 -7.15 -3.34
N ILE A 229 5.97 -6.25 -2.83
CA ILE A 229 6.56 -6.39 -1.49
C ILE A 229 5.67 -5.82 -0.39
N LYS A 230 4.40 -5.47 -0.70
CA LYS A 230 3.37 -5.02 0.22
C LYS A 230 2.26 -6.08 0.35
N ASN A 231 1.04 -5.66 0.69
CA ASN A 231 -0.08 -6.55 1.00
C ASN A 231 -0.24 -7.68 -0.01
N ILE A 232 -0.34 -7.34 -1.29
CA ILE A 232 -0.71 -8.27 -2.36
C ILE A 232 0.33 -9.36 -2.64
N GLY A 233 1.57 -9.15 -2.22
CA GLY A 233 2.63 -10.17 -2.36
C GLY A 233 2.77 -11.11 -1.17
N GLY A 234 1.92 -10.95 -0.13
CA GLY A 234 1.79 -11.89 0.99
C GLY A 234 3.08 -12.12 1.79
N GLY A 235 4.04 -11.18 1.77
CA GLY A 235 5.33 -11.31 2.43
C GLY A 235 6.28 -12.33 1.80
N ILE A 236 5.94 -12.90 0.64
CA ILE A 236 6.73 -13.94 -0.06
C ILE A 236 7.27 -13.44 -1.39
N ALA A 237 6.55 -12.56 -2.08
CA ALA A 237 7.03 -11.99 -3.34
C ALA A 237 8.34 -11.21 -3.09
N PRO A 238 9.43 -11.59 -3.78
CA PRO A 238 10.78 -11.05 -3.45
C PRO A 238 11.01 -9.64 -4.00
N THR A 239 10.21 -9.21 -4.94
CA THR A 239 10.32 -7.95 -5.69
C THR A 239 9.06 -7.77 -6.53
N GLY A 240 8.97 -6.67 -7.25
CA GLY A 240 7.95 -6.52 -8.27
C GLY A 240 6.90 -5.48 -7.95
N GLY A 241 6.10 -5.21 -8.97
CA GLY A 241 4.94 -4.32 -8.91
C GLY A 241 3.83 -4.79 -9.83
N TYR A 242 2.68 -4.17 -9.69
CA TYR A 242 1.52 -4.41 -10.54
C TYR A 242 0.85 -3.10 -10.96
N ILE A 243 0.25 -3.12 -12.12
CA ILE A 243 -0.72 -2.13 -12.59
C ILE A 243 -1.90 -2.91 -13.15
N ALA A 244 -3.12 -2.61 -12.68
CA ALA A 244 -4.33 -3.31 -13.10
C ALA A 244 -5.47 -2.31 -13.39
N GLY A 245 -6.39 -2.66 -14.28
CA GLY A 245 -7.53 -1.83 -14.63
C GLY A 245 -8.03 -2.07 -16.04
N LYS A 246 -8.41 -1.01 -16.75
CA LYS A 246 -8.93 -1.09 -18.12
C LYS A 246 -7.86 -1.62 -19.09
N LYS A 247 -8.22 -2.62 -19.87
CA LYS A 247 -7.30 -3.32 -20.79
C LYS A 247 -6.51 -2.38 -21.70
N GLN A 248 -7.18 -1.42 -22.34
CA GLN A 248 -6.52 -0.47 -23.24
C GLN A 248 -5.46 0.38 -22.53
N LEU A 249 -5.68 0.75 -21.27
CA LEU A 249 -4.73 1.54 -20.49
C LEU A 249 -3.57 0.68 -20.00
N VAL A 250 -3.83 -0.56 -19.59
CA VAL A 250 -2.81 -1.55 -19.20
C VAL A 250 -1.87 -1.84 -20.36
N GLU A 251 -2.39 -1.95 -21.61
CA GLU A 251 -1.56 -2.09 -22.82
C GLU A 251 -0.60 -0.89 -23.02
N LEU A 252 -1.07 0.35 -22.77
CA LEU A 252 -0.22 1.54 -22.83
C LEU A 252 0.90 1.51 -21.78
N VAL A 253 0.58 1.04 -20.57
CA VAL A 253 1.56 0.86 -19.49
C VAL A 253 2.57 -0.22 -19.87
N GLY A 254 2.15 -1.34 -20.43
CA GLY A 254 3.04 -2.40 -20.90
C GLY A 254 4.05 -1.92 -21.94
N ARG A 255 3.62 -1.05 -22.86
CA ARG A 255 4.50 -0.39 -23.83
C ARG A 255 5.51 0.55 -23.18
N ARG A 256 5.24 1.04 -21.98
CA ARG A 256 6.17 1.87 -21.21
C ARG A 256 7.12 1.05 -20.36
N LEU A 257 6.68 -0.13 -19.91
CA LEU A 257 7.51 -1.07 -19.14
C LEU A 257 8.70 -1.58 -20.00
N THR A 258 8.47 -1.86 -21.26
CA THR A 258 9.49 -2.39 -22.20
C THR A 258 9.78 -1.34 -23.29
N ALA A 259 9.14 -1.47 -24.43
CA ALA A 259 9.20 -0.50 -25.53
C ALA A 259 7.87 -0.48 -26.29
N PRO A 260 7.54 0.62 -27.01
CA PRO A 260 6.28 0.76 -27.72
C PRO A 260 5.93 -0.37 -28.68
N SER A 261 6.91 -1.01 -29.29
CA SER A 261 6.72 -2.11 -30.23
C SER A 261 6.63 -3.49 -29.56
N LEU A 262 7.09 -3.61 -28.31
CA LEU A 262 7.20 -4.88 -27.60
C LEU A 262 6.05 -5.08 -26.59
N GLY A 263 5.66 -4.02 -25.90
CA GLY A 263 4.57 -4.10 -24.91
C GLY A 263 4.82 -5.16 -23.85
N THR A 264 3.84 -6.01 -23.59
CA THR A 264 3.90 -7.12 -22.64
C THR A 264 4.32 -8.46 -23.26
N GLU A 265 4.64 -8.50 -24.57
CA GLU A 265 5.05 -9.72 -25.26
C GLU A 265 6.44 -10.24 -24.84
N VAL A 266 7.25 -9.39 -24.23
CA VAL A 266 8.59 -9.70 -23.75
C VAL A 266 8.74 -9.40 -22.26
N GLY A 267 9.80 -9.95 -21.67
CA GLY A 267 10.10 -9.75 -20.25
C GLY A 267 10.23 -11.10 -19.56
N SER A 268 11.35 -11.77 -19.82
CA SER A 268 11.71 -13.03 -19.16
C SER A 268 12.07 -12.82 -17.70
N TYR A 269 11.87 -13.85 -16.88
CA TYR A 269 12.34 -13.91 -15.51
C TYR A 269 12.77 -15.34 -15.17
N GLU A 270 14.10 -15.56 -15.06
CA GLU A 270 14.67 -16.88 -14.83
C GLU A 270 14.29 -17.46 -13.44
N GLY A 271 14.10 -16.60 -12.44
CA GLY A 271 13.79 -16.99 -11.06
C GLY A 271 12.44 -17.70 -10.88
N GLY A 272 11.63 -17.77 -11.94
CA GLY A 272 10.31 -18.37 -11.91
C GLY A 272 9.27 -17.60 -11.09
N TYR A 273 8.01 -18.01 -11.22
CA TYR A 273 6.89 -17.23 -10.70
C TYR A 273 6.24 -17.83 -9.44
N ALA A 274 6.71 -18.98 -8.95
CA ALA A 274 6.10 -19.69 -7.82
C ALA A 274 5.84 -18.79 -6.60
N ARG A 275 6.83 -17.95 -6.21
CA ARG A 275 6.69 -17.04 -5.06
C ARG A 275 5.66 -15.93 -5.27
N PHE A 276 5.42 -15.50 -6.49
CA PHE A 276 4.42 -14.49 -6.82
C PHE A 276 3.01 -15.06 -6.73
N TYR A 277 2.79 -16.28 -7.27
CA TYR A 277 1.54 -17.00 -7.13
C TYR A 277 1.24 -17.34 -5.67
N GLN A 278 2.22 -17.89 -4.95
CA GLN A 278 2.05 -18.22 -3.54
C GLN A 278 1.84 -16.98 -2.69
N GLY A 279 2.53 -15.90 -3.00
CA GLY A 279 2.36 -14.60 -2.33
C GLY A 279 0.94 -14.07 -2.47
N LEU A 280 0.39 -14.03 -3.70
CA LEU A 280 -0.99 -13.63 -3.93
C LEU A 280 -1.98 -14.54 -3.19
N PHE A 281 -1.76 -15.87 -3.21
CA PHE A 281 -2.61 -16.82 -2.49
C PHE A 281 -2.63 -16.55 -0.98
N LEU A 282 -1.50 -16.19 -0.40
CA LEU A 282 -1.37 -15.88 1.04
C LEU A 282 -1.76 -14.45 1.40
N ALA A 283 -1.84 -13.55 0.44
CA ALA A 283 -2.05 -12.12 0.67
C ALA A 283 -3.28 -11.79 1.54
N PRO A 284 -4.47 -12.41 1.36
CA PRO A 284 -5.62 -12.17 2.24
C PRO A 284 -5.34 -12.53 3.70
N GLN A 285 -4.65 -13.65 3.94
CA GLN A 285 -4.29 -14.10 5.28
C GLN A 285 -3.26 -13.18 5.95
N VAL A 286 -2.24 -12.74 5.19
CA VAL A 286 -1.19 -11.88 5.74
C VAL A 286 -1.72 -10.47 5.97
N THR A 287 -2.56 -9.94 5.07
CA THR A 287 -3.26 -8.65 5.27
C THR A 287 -4.17 -8.70 6.50
N LYS A 288 -4.88 -9.81 6.72
CA LYS A 288 -5.64 -10.03 7.96
C LYS A 288 -4.76 -9.91 9.21
N ASN A 289 -3.60 -10.56 9.22
CA ASN A 289 -2.68 -10.50 10.35
C ASN A 289 -2.16 -9.08 10.58
N ALA A 290 -1.85 -8.34 9.51
CA ALA A 290 -1.44 -6.95 9.57
C ALA A 290 -2.54 -6.04 10.13
N LEU A 291 -3.81 -6.22 9.71
CA LEU A 291 -4.94 -5.49 10.27
C LEU A 291 -5.16 -5.80 11.75
N LYS A 292 -5.15 -7.08 12.13
CA LYS A 292 -5.25 -7.48 13.56
C LYS A 292 -4.10 -6.90 14.39
N SER A 293 -2.88 -6.85 13.82
CA SER A 293 -1.72 -6.18 14.42
C SER A 293 -2.01 -4.69 14.65
N ALA A 294 -2.51 -4.00 13.63
CA ALA A 294 -2.83 -2.57 13.71
C ALA A 294 -3.83 -2.28 14.83
N PHE A 295 -4.92 -3.06 14.92
CA PHE A 295 -5.90 -2.90 16.00
C PHE A 295 -5.33 -3.23 17.38
N LEU A 296 -4.46 -4.24 17.48
CA LEU A 296 -3.85 -4.62 18.76
C LEU A 296 -2.92 -3.53 19.28
N PHE A 297 -2.01 -3.00 18.44
CA PHE A 297 -1.17 -1.87 18.81
C PHE A 297 -2.01 -0.67 19.23
N ALA A 298 -3.00 -0.29 18.44
CA ALA A 298 -3.88 0.83 18.76
C ALA A 298 -4.60 0.63 20.09
N LYS A 299 -5.25 -0.52 20.30
CA LYS A 299 -6.05 -0.81 21.51
C LYS A 299 -5.20 -0.80 22.78
N VAL A 300 -4.01 -1.39 22.74
CA VAL A 300 -3.12 -1.46 23.90
C VAL A 300 -2.64 -0.08 24.29
N TYR A 301 -2.22 0.74 23.32
CA TYR A 301 -1.73 2.09 23.59
C TYR A 301 -2.88 3.05 23.95
N GLU A 302 -4.06 2.93 23.34
CA GLU A 302 -5.27 3.67 23.73
C GLU A 302 -5.65 3.40 25.20
N LYS A 303 -5.61 2.14 25.64
CA LYS A 303 -5.88 1.76 27.03
C LYS A 303 -4.88 2.37 28.03
N LEU A 304 -3.69 2.75 27.56
CA LEU A 304 -2.65 3.44 28.34
C LEU A 304 -2.72 4.96 28.23
N GLY A 305 -3.73 5.51 27.54
CA GLY A 305 -3.96 6.93 27.40
C GLY A 305 -3.21 7.63 26.27
N PHE A 306 -2.66 6.87 25.30
CA PHE A 306 -2.06 7.45 24.11
C PHE A 306 -3.13 7.74 23.04
N ASP A 307 -2.93 8.79 22.25
CA ASP A 307 -3.69 8.97 21.01
C ASP A 307 -3.24 7.96 19.97
N THR A 308 -4.18 7.24 19.38
CA THR A 308 -3.92 6.19 18.37
C THR A 308 -4.82 6.32 17.15
N LEU A 309 -4.39 5.76 16.02
CA LEU A 309 -5.20 5.49 14.83
C LEU A 309 -4.83 4.11 14.26
N PRO A 310 -5.84 3.24 13.99
CA PRO A 310 -7.28 3.47 14.21
C PRO A 310 -7.63 3.59 15.69
N ARG A 311 -8.72 4.27 16.03
CA ARG A 311 -9.31 4.24 17.37
C ARG A 311 -10.27 3.06 17.51
N THR A 312 -10.55 2.65 18.75
CA THR A 312 -11.58 1.63 19.01
C THR A 312 -12.89 2.02 18.32
N GLY A 313 -13.53 1.07 17.62
CA GLY A 313 -14.77 1.26 16.87
C GLY A 313 -14.61 1.90 15.49
N MET A 314 -13.41 2.32 15.08
CA MET A 314 -13.14 2.77 13.71
C MET A 314 -12.85 1.58 12.82
N ARG A 315 -13.14 1.72 11.52
CA ARG A 315 -12.62 0.81 10.48
C ARG A 315 -11.22 1.26 10.04
N ALA A 316 -10.35 0.31 9.76
CA ALA A 316 -9.08 0.57 9.09
C ALA A 316 -9.24 0.35 7.57
N TYR A 317 -8.68 1.26 6.77
CA TYR A 317 -8.67 1.21 5.32
C TYR A 317 -7.24 1.10 4.75
N ASP A 318 -6.27 0.94 5.65
CA ASP A 318 -4.88 0.52 5.40
C ASP A 318 -4.38 -0.33 6.58
N ILE A 319 -3.16 -0.82 6.51
CA ILE A 319 -2.54 -1.66 7.54
C ILE A 319 -1.70 -0.88 8.57
N VAL A 320 -1.77 0.45 8.57
CA VAL A 320 -0.92 1.32 9.38
C VAL A 320 -1.59 1.68 10.70
N THR A 321 -0.85 1.57 11.81
CA THR A 321 -1.21 2.15 13.10
C THR A 321 -0.33 3.36 13.37
N SER A 322 -0.94 4.47 13.77
CA SER A 322 -0.22 5.65 14.24
C SER A 322 -0.42 5.79 15.76
N ILE A 323 0.68 6.02 16.49
CA ILE A 323 0.65 6.22 17.93
C ILE A 323 1.40 7.51 18.25
N ARG A 324 0.74 8.46 18.92
CA ARG A 324 1.39 9.69 19.34
C ARG A 324 2.15 9.45 20.65
N MET A 325 3.46 9.56 20.60
CA MET A 325 4.36 9.43 21.73
C MET A 325 4.52 10.75 22.48
N HIS A 326 4.95 10.71 23.74
CA HIS A 326 5.15 11.91 24.55
C HIS A 326 6.49 12.63 24.27
N GLY A 327 7.37 12.05 23.44
CA GLY A 327 8.64 12.68 23.07
C GLY A 327 9.55 11.78 22.24
N ALA A 328 10.62 12.38 21.73
CA ALA A 328 11.58 11.72 20.83
C ALA A 328 12.23 10.46 21.44
N LYS A 329 12.53 10.48 22.76
CA LYS A 329 13.12 9.31 23.43
C LYS A 329 12.16 8.10 23.38
N GLN A 330 10.89 8.31 23.75
CA GLN A 330 9.90 7.24 23.80
C GLN A 330 9.63 6.67 22.41
N LEU A 331 9.58 7.55 21.39
CA LEU A 331 9.47 7.17 19.98
C LEU A 331 10.67 6.31 19.52
N THR A 332 11.90 6.74 19.86
CA THR A 332 13.13 5.99 19.54
C THR A 332 13.17 4.64 20.24
N ASP A 333 12.79 4.58 21.52
CA ASP A 333 12.76 3.34 22.30
C ASP A 333 11.72 2.37 21.74
N PHE A 334 10.58 2.85 21.22
CA PHE A 334 9.59 2.05 20.54
C PHE A 334 10.16 1.38 19.29
N CYS A 335 10.81 2.15 18.40
CA CYS A 335 11.42 1.60 17.20
C CYS A 335 12.52 0.58 17.52
N LYS A 336 13.34 0.83 18.52
CA LYS A 336 14.35 -0.12 19.01
C LYS A 336 13.72 -1.42 19.50
N ALA A 337 12.59 -1.33 20.20
CA ALA A 337 11.85 -2.51 20.67
C ALA A 337 11.31 -3.34 19.51
N ILE A 338 10.72 -2.72 18.48
CA ILE A 338 10.29 -3.43 17.26
C ILE A 338 11.47 -4.13 16.59
N GLN A 339 12.61 -3.44 16.42
CA GLN A 339 13.82 -4.05 15.83
C GLN A 339 14.30 -5.25 16.62
N SER A 340 14.30 -5.19 17.95
CA SER A 340 14.82 -6.24 18.81
C SER A 340 14.02 -7.55 18.75
N VAL A 341 12.79 -7.51 18.26
CA VAL A 341 11.93 -8.70 18.07
C VAL A 341 11.71 -9.03 16.59
N SER A 342 12.37 -8.37 15.69
CA SER A 342 12.33 -8.69 14.27
C SER A 342 13.05 -10.01 13.97
N PRO A 343 12.60 -10.81 13.00
CA PRO A 343 13.23 -12.09 12.68
C PRO A 343 14.62 -11.95 12.03
N VAL A 344 14.88 -10.80 11.43
CA VAL A 344 16.15 -10.46 10.75
C VAL A 344 16.74 -9.23 11.44
N ASP A 345 18.05 -9.20 11.60
CA ASP A 345 18.80 -8.07 12.17
C ASP A 345 18.32 -7.62 13.56
N SER A 346 17.79 -8.51 14.38
CA SER A 346 17.31 -8.19 15.75
C SER A 346 18.40 -7.66 16.69
N ASN A 347 19.67 -7.90 16.37
CA ASN A 347 20.83 -7.40 17.08
C ASN A 347 21.25 -5.98 16.67
N VAL A 348 20.67 -5.43 15.61
CA VAL A 348 20.94 -4.07 15.14
C VAL A 348 20.14 -3.06 16.00
N ILE A 349 20.78 -1.98 16.36
CA ILE A 349 20.13 -0.89 17.09
C ILE A 349 19.87 0.27 16.13
N PRO A 350 18.59 0.51 15.74
CA PRO A 350 18.27 1.61 14.84
C PRO A 350 18.53 2.96 15.52
N VAL A 351 19.01 3.91 14.74
CA VAL A 351 19.23 5.30 15.15
C VAL A 351 18.58 6.24 14.14
N PRO A 352 18.11 7.43 14.58
CA PRO A 352 17.64 8.45 13.64
C PRO A 352 18.75 8.86 12.67
N TRP A 353 18.39 9.07 11.42
CA TRP A 353 19.31 9.53 10.37
C TRP A 353 18.59 10.33 9.29
N ALA A 354 19.35 11.17 8.58
CA ALA A 354 18.82 11.97 7.47
C ALA A 354 18.55 11.08 6.25
N MET A 355 17.27 10.83 5.96
CA MET A 355 16.86 10.06 4.81
C MET A 355 16.63 10.96 3.59
N PRO A 356 17.04 10.53 2.37
CA PRO A 356 16.73 11.24 1.15
C PRO A 356 15.22 11.44 0.97
N GLY A 357 14.81 12.65 0.64
CA GLY A 357 13.39 13.01 0.46
C GLY A 357 12.65 13.44 1.73
N TYR A 358 13.26 13.35 2.91
CA TYR A 358 12.67 13.77 4.19
C TYR A 358 13.33 15.04 4.75
N GLN A 359 12.51 15.91 5.36
CA GLN A 359 13.00 17.17 5.98
C GLN A 359 13.55 16.99 7.39
N HIS A 360 13.27 15.88 8.03
CA HIS A 360 13.67 15.55 9.40
C HIS A 360 14.33 14.17 9.43
N ASP A 361 15.16 13.95 10.43
CA ASP A 361 15.68 12.62 10.69
C ASP A 361 14.51 11.63 10.90
N VAL A 362 14.67 10.43 10.36
CA VAL A 362 13.71 9.33 10.50
C VAL A 362 14.41 8.16 11.17
N ILE A 363 13.76 7.52 12.12
CA ILE A 363 14.18 6.22 12.64
C ILE A 363 13.30 5.14 12.02
N MET A 364 13.92 4.06 11.53
CA MET A 364 13.22 2.91 10.95
C MET A 364 13.62 1.64 11.67
N ALA A 365 12.64 0.80 11.98
CA ALA A 365 12.80 -0.57 12.44
C ALA A 365 12.16 -1.49 11.40
N ALA A 366 12.95 -2.28 10.70
CA ALA A 366 12.52 -3.06 9.54
C ALA A 366 13.41 -4.30 9.35
N GLY A 367 13.36 -5.23 10.29
CA GLY A 367 14.02 -6.52 10.19
C GLY A 367 13.16 -7.52 9.42
N ALA A 368 13.10 -7.38 8.09
CA ALA A 368 12.22 -8.12 7.20
C ALA A 368 12.99 -9.12 6.33
N PHE A 369 12.33 -10.24 5.93
CA PHE A 369 12.88 -11.23 4.98
C PHE A 369 12.99 -10.65 3.58
N VAL A 370 12.05 -9.78 3.20
CA VAL A 370 12.07 -9.03 1.95
C VAL A 370 12.39 -7.58 2.28
N GLN A 371 13.55 -7.11 1.87
CA GLN A 371 14.01 -5.76 2.20
C GLN A 371 13.01 -4.69 1.73
N GLY A 372 12.60 -3.81 2.65
CA GLY A 372 11.62 -2.76 2.39
C GLY A 372 10.15 -3.23 2.41
N SER A 373 9.90 -4.49 2.74
CA SER A 373 8.56 -5.04 2.88
C SER A 373 7.85 -4.44 4.09
N SER A 374 6.73 -3.76 3.84
CA SER A 374 5.90 -3.16 4.88
C SER A 374 4.70 -4.02 5.29
N ILE A 375 4.46 -5.14 4.62
CA ILE A 375 3.52 -6.17 5.10
C ILE A 375 4.16 -7.02 6.20
N GLU A 376 5.47 -7.05 6.31
CA GLU A 376 6.21 -7.54 7.45
C GLU A 376 6.23 -6.47 8.55
N LEU A 377 6.30 -6.89 9.82
CA LEU A 377 6.24 -5.94 10.94
C LEU A 377 7.40 -4.95 10.87
N SER A 378 7.05 -3.68 10.80
CA SER A 378 8.01 -2.57 10.78
C SER A 378 7.45 -1.33 11.49
N ALA A 379 8.31 -0.40 11.84
CA ALA A 379 7.93 0.88 12.40
C ALA A 379 8.82 1.99 11.85
N ASP A 380 8.20 3.08 11.44
CA ASP A 380 8.91 4.29 11.01
C ASP A 380 8.47 5.48 11.86
N ALA A 381 9.38 6.41 12.12
CA ALA A 381 9.03 7.59 12.86
C ALA A 381 9.93 8.79 12.50
N PRO A 382 9.35 9.85 11.89
CA PRO A 382 10.04 11.14 11.80
C PRO A 382 10.28 11.73 13.19
N ILE A 383 11.51 12.17 13.46
CA ILE A 383 11.86 12.79 14.74
C ILE A 383 11.42 14.25 14.75
N LYS A 384 10.13 14.46 14.89
CA LYS A 384 9.50 15.78 14.95
C LYS A 384 8.23 15.74 15.76
N GLU A 385 7.84 16.87 16.34
CA GLU A 385 6.51 17.00 16.95
C GLU A 385 5.41 16.84 15.88
N PRO A 386 4.32 16.15 16.22
CA PRO A 386 3.92 15.66 17.55
C PRO A 386 4.42 14.23 17.92
N TYR A 387 5.58 13.80 17.46
CA TYR A 387 6.25 12.52 17.78
C TYR A 387 5.36 11.29 17.52
N ILE A 388 4.97 11.08 16.28
CA ILE A 388 4.14 9.96 15.89
C ILE A 388 5.00 8.83 15.38
N VAL A 389 4.81 7.62 15.91
CA VAL A 389 5.31 6.38 15.33
C VAL A 389 4.23 5.73 14.46
N TYR A 390 4.64 5.23 13.30
CA TYR A 390 3.81 4.50 12.35
C TYR A 390 4.25 3.04 12.35
N VAL A 391 3.35 2.14 12.77
CA VAL A 391 3.58 0.69 12.82
C VAL A 391 2.74 0.04 11.75
N GLN A 392 3.30 -0.92 11.06
CA GLN A 392 2.62 -1.58 9.95
C GLN A 392 3.05 -3.03 9.82
N GLY A 393 2.15 -3.83 9.25
CA GLY A 393 2.43 -5.21 8.90
C GLY A 393 2.40 -6.19 10.09
N ALA A 394 2.38 -7.42 9.75
CA ALA A 394 2.75 -8.60 10.52
C ALA A 394 2.49 -9.85 9.66
N LEU A 395 3.47 -10.69 9.43
CA LEU A 395 3.27 -11.98 8.76
C LEU A 395 2.43 -12.92 9.60
N THR A 396 2.63 -12.89 10.93
CA THR A 396 1.84 -13.65 11.91
C THR A 396 1.34 -12.74 13.00
N PHE A 397 0.13 -12.98 13.46
CA PHE A 397 -0.46 -12.19 14.56
C PHE A 397 0.29 -12.40 15.89
N GLU A 398 0.83 -13.59 16.10
CA GLU A 398 1.62 -13.95 17.29
C GLU A 398 2.89 -13.08 17.38
N HIS A 399 3.55 -12.86 16.25
CA HIS A 399 4.71 -11.95 16.19
C HIS A 399 4.31 -10.52 16.60
N ALA A 400 3.19 -10.00 16.09
CA ALA A 400 2.68 -8.71 16.50
C ALA A 400 2.40 -8.65 18.01
N ALA A 401 1.76 -9.68 18.58
CA ALA A 401 1.49 -9.73 20.02
C ALA A 401 2.78 -9.74 20.87
N ILE A 402 3.82 -10.42 20.40
CA ILE A 402 5.15 -10.41 21.04
C ILE A 402 5.75 -8.99 20.95
N ALA A 403 5.67 -8.37 19.79
CA ALA A 403 6.22 -7.03 19.56
C ALA A 403 5.53 -5.97 20.43
N VAL A 404 4.20 -6.02 20.55
CA VAL A 404 3.46 -5.13 21.47
C VAL A 404 3.97 -5.28 22.91
N ARG A 405 4.17 -6.52 23.40
CA ARG A 405 4.71 -6.75 24.75
C ARG A 405 6.10 -6.14 24.94
N GLU A 406 6.96 -6.23 23.92
CA GLU A 406 8.30 -5.70 23.99
C GLU A 406 8.32 -4.16 23.95
N THR A 407 7.48 -3.54 23.08
CA THR A 407 7.34 -2.08 23.06
C THR A 407 6.84 -1.54 24.41
N LEU A 408 5.88 -2.23 25.07
CA LEU A 408 5.42 -1.85 26.40
C LEU A 408 6.55 -1.89 27.46
N ARG A 409 7.44 -2.86 27.37
CA ARG A 409 8.57 -3.01 28.29
C ARG A 409 9.59 -1.88 28.10
N SER A 410 9.81 -1.47 26.87
CA SER A 410 10.78 -0.42 26.53
C SER A 410 10.25 1.00 26.74
N VAL A 411 8.98 1.25 26.43
CA VAL A 411 8.37 2.58 26.40
C VAL A 411 7.75 2.97 27.74
N MET A 412 7.27 2.01 28.51
CA MET A 412 6.63 2.24 29.80
C MET A 412 7.60 1.88 30.95
N PRO A 413 8.05 2.87 31.73
CA PRO A 413 9.00 2.66 32.81
C PRO A 413 8.45 1.77 33.95
#